data_7692f8b02ad78cf7de8205089d576886
#
_entry.id   7692f8b02ad78cf7de8205089d576886
#
_cell.length_a   1.000
_cell.length_b   1.000
_cell.length_c   1.000
_cell.angle_alpha   90.00
_cell.angle_beta   90.00
_cell.angle_gamma   90.00
#
_symmetry.space_group_name_H-M   'P 1'
#
loop_
_entity.id
_entity.type
_entity.pdbx_description
1 polymer ?
#
loop_
_entity_poly.entity_id
_entity_poly.type
_entity_poly.pdbx_seq_one_letter_code
_entity_poly.pdbx_strand_id
1 'polypeptide(L)'
;VVYKINLDMTSDVVERVSVLYEDILQRKPDKTGLYYFVSRITKKQITIDDVEKILSESEEAKSLKEYTHYSDKYWNDLEIVVKYKNKLATGNENVSWIGDILTRFKEYVPFDDVLIVGCGNGWLERQLYDLGIGKHFDAFDMSEKYINEAKELKQSRAIDYFLDDINSMSKIEDEKYDAVFNFAVLHHVTEVDNALKKLARCLKTNGLMFNEEYVGPARNQYSDQHLKHMLEVMSDLPEKFRTKVKFLRPPLENFRVEPSEAIHSDLIL
;
A
#
# COMPACT_ATOMS: atom_id res chain seq x y z
N VAL A 1 -5.63 50.33 4.95
CA VAL A 1 -5.28 50.63 3.54
C VAL A 1 -5.64 49.39 2.75
N VAL A 2 -6.78 49.44 2.02
CA VAL A 2 -7.22 48.34 1.15
C VAL A 2 -6.48 48.48 -0.16
N TYR A 3 -5.52 47.64 -0.43
CA TYR A 3 -4.92 47.52 -1.75
C TYR A 3 -5.90 46.87 -2.71
N LYS A 4 -6.41 47.59 -3.71
CA LYS A 4 -7.05 47.00 -4.88
C LYS A 4 -5.97 46.26 -5.67
N ILE A 5 -5.97 44.96 -5.58
CA ILE A 5 -5.16 44.09 -6.41
C ILE A 5 -5.87 44.00 -7.78
N ASN A 6 -5.12 44.23 -8.85
CA ASN A 6 -5.62 44.19 -10.23
C ASN A 6 -6.00 42.73 -10.57
N LEU A 7 -7.29 42.43 -10.68
CA LEU A 7 -7.85 41.07 -10.70
C LEU A 7 -7.45 40.21 -11.92
N ASP A 8 -7.04 40.82 -13.02
CA ASP A 8 -6.76 40.06 -14.27
C ASP A 8 -5.36 39.43 -14.32
N MET A 9 -4.35 40.01 -13.68
CA MET A 9 -3.02 39.36 -13.55
C MET A 9 -2.93 38.40 -12.37
N THR A 10 -3.82 38.49 -11.42
CA THR A 10 -3.88 37.63 -10.23
C THR A 10 -4.57 36.30 -10.50
N SER A 11 -5.49 36.21 -11.43
CA SER A 11 -6.21 34.97 -11.74
C SER A 11 -5.28 33.90 -12.29
N ASP A 12 -4.42 34.24 -13.26
CA ASP A 12 -3.44 33.30 -13.83
C ASP A 12 -2.41 32.84 -12.80
N VAL A 13 -1.89 33.75 -11.97
CA VAL A 13 -0.92 33.40 -10.93
C VAL A 13 -1.57 32.52 -9.84
N VAL A 14 -2.79 32.79 -9.45
CA VAL A 14 -3.55 31.98 -8.49
C VAL A 14 -3.76 30.58 -9.02
N GLU A 15 -4.15 30.45 -10.29
CA GLU A 15 -4.36 29.15 -10.94
C GLU A 15 -3.03 28.34 -11.00
N ARG A 16 -1.95 28.97 -11.47
CA ARG A 16 -0.64 28.32 -11.57
C ARG A 16 -0.08 27.87 -10.22
N VAL A 17 -0.19 28.70 -9.18
CA VAL A 17 0.21 28.31 -7.83
C VAL A 17 -0.67 27.16 -7.32
N SER A 18 -1.96 27.18 -7.62
CA SER A 18 -2.88 26.11 -7.21
C SER A 18 -2.54 24.78 -7.89
N VAL A 19 -2.22 24.80 -9.18
CA VAL A 19 -1.77 23.63 -9.92
C VAL A 19 -0.48 23.06 -9.32
N LEU A 20 0.51 23.90 -8.99
CA LEU A 20 1.74 23.44 -8.34
C LEU A 20 1.48 22.77 -6.98
N TYR A 21 0.54 23.28 -6.19
CA TYR A 21 0.13 22.61 -4.93
C TYR A 21 -0.52 21.25 -5.20
N GLU A 22 -1.39 21.15 -6.21
CA GLU A 22 -2.07 19.91 -6.56
C GLU A 22 -1.07 18.89 -7.12
N ASP A 23 -0.14 19.31 -7.99
CA ASP A 23 0.84 18.42 -8.63
C ASP A 23 1.94 17.96 -7.66
N ILE A 24 2.42 18.84 -6.77
CA ILE A 24 3.58 18.54 -5.91
C ILE A 24 3.12 18.03 -4.54
N LEU A 25 2.07 18.64 -3.95
CA LEU A 25 1.60 18.35 -2.59
C LEU A 25 0.27 17.59 -2.57
N GLN A 26 -0.27 17.25 -3.74
CA GLN A 26 -1.52 16.47 -3.92
C GLN A 26 -2.70 17.05 -3.13
N ARG A 27 -2.71 18.36 -2.91
CA ARG A 27 -3.79 19.07 -2.23
C ARG A 27 -3.94 20.50 -2.75
N LYS A 28 -5.10 21.09 -2.49
CA LYS A 28 -5.31 22.52 -2.76
C LYS A 28 -4.52 23.37 -1.75
N PRO A 29 -4.02 24.55 -2.18
CA PRO A 29 -3.38 25.47 -1.26
C PRO A 29 -4.36 25.95 -0.19
N ASP A 30 -3.90 26.08 1.03
CA ASP A 30 -4.62 26.85 2.04
C ASP A 30 -4.54 28.36 1.74
N LYS A 31 -5.45 29.12 2.35
CA LYS A 31 -5.53 30.57 2.09
C LYS A 31 -4.25 31.33 2.38
N THR A 32 -3.51 30.90 3.40
CA THR A 32 -2.27 31.54 3.83
C THR A 32 -1.13 31.27 2.86
N GLY A 33 -0.95 30.00 2.47
CA GLY A 33 0.06 29.58 1.50
C GLY A 33 -0.18 30.20 0.12
N LEU A 34 -1.42 30.18 -0.36
CA LEU A 34 -1.79 30.81 -1.62
C LEU A 34 -1.49 32.32 -1.61
N TYR A 35 -1.92 33.04 -0.57
CA TYR A 35 -1.67 34.47 -0.43
C TYR A 35 -0.17 34.78 -0.33
N TYR A 36 0.60 33.98 0.39
CA TYR A 36 2.04 34.13 0.53
C TYR A 36 2.74 34.09 -0.84
N PHE A 37 2.52 33.08 -1.64
CA PHE A 37 3.19 32.94 -2.93
C PHE A 37 2.66 33.96 -3.97
N VAL A 38 1.36 34.11 -4.10
CA VAL A 38 0.75 35.07 -5.05
C VAL A 38 1.24 36.50 -4.76
N SER A 39 1.28 36.90 -3.49
CA SER A 39 1.74 38.25 -3.12
C SER A 39 3.21 38.47 -3.47
N ARG A 40 4.08 37.49 -3.31
CA ARG A 40 5.52 37.61 -3.63
C ARG A 40 5.78 37.58 -5.12
N ILE A 41 5.05 36.77 -5.88
CA ILE A 41 5.12 36.76 -7.35
C ILE A 41 4.65 38.12 -7.91
N THR A 42 3.53 38.65 -7.43
CA THR A 42 2.99 39.93 -7.84
C THR A 42 3.96 41.10 -7.56
N LYS A 43 4.69 40.99 -6.44
CA LYS A 43 5.75 41.98 -6.08
C LYS A 43 7.09 41.70 -6.80
N LYS A 44 7.14 40.73 -7.72
CA LYS A 44 8.35 40.32 -8.44
C LYS A 44 9.52 39.92 -7.52
N GLN A 45 9.22 39.38 -6.34
CA GLN A 45 10.21 38.93 -5.37
C GLN A 45 10.64 37.47 -5.63
N ILE A 46 9.75 36.67 -6.22
CA ILE A 46 9.98 35.31 -6.63
C ILE A 46 9.27 35.04 -7.96
N THR A 47 9.71 34.02 -8.66
CA THR A 47 9.08 33.49 -9.88
C THR A 47 8.17 32.30 -9.58
N ILE A 48 7.43 31.82 -10.56
CA ILE A 48 6.65 30.59 -10.42
C ILE A 48 7.55 29.37 -10.28
N ASP A 49 8.71 29.36 -10.95
CA ASP A 49 9.71 28.30 -10.87
C ASP A 49 10.35 28.24 -9.47
N ASP A 50 10.51 29.39 -8.79
CA ASP A 50 10.93 29.42 -7.38
C ASP A 50 9.87 28.80 -6.47
N VAL A 51 8.58 29.00 -6.76
CA VAL A 51 7.49 28.34 -6.00
C VAL A 51 7.54 26.84 -6.19
N GLU A 52 7.69 26.36 -7.44
CA GLU A 52 7.83 24.93 -7.74
C GLU A 52 8.99 24.31 -6.94
N LYS A 53 10.14 24.98 -6.95
CA LYS A 53 11.31 24.53 -6.21
C LYS A 53 11.05 24.49 -4.70
N ILE A 54 10.50 25.57 -4.13
CA ILE A 54 10.19 25.67 -2.69
C ILE A 54 9.22 24.55 -2.27
N LEU A 55 8.16 24.32 -3.06
CA LEU A 55 7.19 23.25 -2.75
C LEU A 55 7.84 21.87 -2.88
N SER A 56 8.64 21.62 -3.92
CA SER A 56 9.32 20.33 -4.16
C SER A 56 10.36 19.99 -3.09
N GLU A 57 11.01 20.99 -2.50
CA GLU A 57 12.01 20.86 -1.44
C GLU A 57 11.39 20.91 -0.03
N SER A 58 10.07 21.12 0.09
CA SER A 58 9.38 21.18 1.37
C SER A 58 9.38 19.83 2.09
N GLU A 59 9.33 19.86 3.43
CA GLU A 59 9.19 18.63 4.24
C GLU A 59 7.89 17.88 3.89
N GLU A 60 6.84 18.59 3.50
CA GLU A 60 5.58 18.00 3.04
C GLU A 60 5.78 17.21 1.74
N ALA A 61 6.47 17.79 0.73
CA ALA A 61 6.77 17.08 -0.51
C ALA A 61 7.74 15.90 -0.31
N LYS A 62 8.73 16.04 0.57
CA LYS A 62 9.62 14.93 0.93
C LYS A 62 8.85 13.79 1.59
N SER A 63 7.97 14.11 2.53
CA SER A 63 7.13 13.11 3.18
C SER A 63 6.20 12.41 2.20
N LEU A 64 5.68 13.11 1.19
CA LEU A 64 4.90 12.50 0.11
C LEU A 64 5.74 11.56 -0.76
N LYS A 65 7.00 11.88 -1.03
CA LYS A 65 7.93 11.02 -1.79
C LYS A 65 8.38 9.78 -1.02
N GLU A 66 8.53 9.88 0.30
CA GLU A 66 8.87 8.73 1.16
C GLU A 66 7.71 7.73 1.30
N TYR A 67 6.47 8.17 1.06
CA TYR A 67 5.25 7.36 1.19
C TYR A 67 4.75 6.73 -0.12
N THR A 68 5.55 6.71 -1.19
CA THR A 68 5.17 6.08 -2.47
C THR A 68 5.31 4.56 -2.49
N HIS A 69 4.76 3.89 -1.49
CA HIS A 69 4.28 2.52 -1.64
C HIS A 69 2.76 2.59 -1.66
N TYR A 70 2.11 2.42 -2.82
CA TYR A 70 0.69 2.66 -2.95
C TYR A 70 0.32 4.07 -2.48
N SER A 71 0.42 5.03 -3.29
CA SER A 71 0.10 6.47 -3.32
C SER A 71 -0.53 7.20 -2.12
N ASP A 72 -0.91 6.50 -1.05
CA ASP A 72 -1.55 7.07 0.14
C ASP A 72 -0.96 6.45 1.40
N LYS A 73 -0.86 7.21 2.46
CA LYS A 73 -0.52 6.71 3.80
C LYS A 73 -1.48 5.58 4.14
N TYR A 74 -1.03 4.38 3.89
CA TYR A 74 -1.85 3.22 4.15
C TYR A 74 -1.93 3.04 5.67
N TRP A 75 -3.13 2.87 6.20
CA TRP A 75 -3.34 2.72 7.64
C TRP A 75 -2.49 1.59 8.26
N ASN A 76 -2.12 0.59 7.46
CA ASN A 76 -1.22 -0.51 7.83
C ASN A 76 0.20 -0.06 8.17
N ASP A 77 0.64 1.13 7.74
CA ASP A 77 1.98 1.67 7.97
C ASP A 77 2.06 2.48 9.27
N LEU A 78 0.92 2.71 9.93
CA LEU A 78 0.90 3.37 11.22
C LEU A 78 1.61 2.49 12.27
N GLU A 79 2.58 3.04 12.99
CA GLU A 79 3.38 2.32 13.99
C GLU A 79 2.53 1.51 14.98
N ILE A 80 1.42 2.07 15.43
CA ILE A 80 0.51 1.39 16.34
C ILE A 80 -0.14 0.16 15.69
N VAL A 81 -0.46 0.23 14.40
CA VAL A 81 -1.05 -0.89 13.63
C VAL A 81 0.01 -1.95 13.39
N VAL A 82 1.22 -1.54 12.98
CA VAL A 82 2.36 -2.45 12.81
C VAL A 82 2.64 -3.23 14.09
N LYS A 83 2.75 -2.55 15.23
CA LYS A 83 2.95 -3.18 16.54
C LYS A 83 1.83 -4.14 16.89
N TYR A 84 0.58 -3.76 16.64
CA TYR A 84 -0.57 -4.63 16.88
C TYR A 84 -0.53 -5.90 16.01
N LYS A 85 -0.26 -5.77 14.71
CA LYS A 85 -0.10 -6.90 13.78
C LYS A 85 1.07 -7.80 14.21
N ASN A 86 2.20 -7.22 14.54
CA ASN A 86 3.36 -7.96 15.03
C ASN A 86 3.01 -8.78 16.27
N LYS A 87 2.33 -8.18 17.25
CA LYS A 87 1.91 -8.87 18.47
C LYS A 87 0.95 -10.02 18.18
N LEU A 88 0.03 -9.86 17.23
CA LEU A 88 -0.87 -10.94 16.82
C LEU A 88 -0.12 -12.08 16.14
N ALA A 89 0.80 -11.77 15.23
CA ALA A 89 1.53 -12.76 14.43
C ALA A 89 2.63 -13.49 15.23
N THR A 90 3.35 -12.77 16.08
CA THR A 90 4.58 -13.27 16.71
C THR A 90 4.53 -13.35 18.22
N GLY A 91 3.49 -12.78 18.86
CA GLY A 91 3.40 -12.61 20.31
C GLY A 91 4.20 -11.41 20.84
N ASN A 92 5.01 -10.74 20.00
CA ASN A 92 5.86 -9.62 20.38
C ASN A 92 5.64 -8.43 19.42
N GLU A 93 5.25 -7.27 19.95
CA GLU A 93 4.94 -6.07 19.17
C GLU A 93 6.16 -5.50 18.41
N ASN A 94 7.37 -5.85 18.81
CA ASN A 94 8.62 -5.35 18.20
C ASN A 94 9.24 -6.33 17.21
N VAL A 95 8.64 -7.50 16.99
CA VAL A 95 9.11 -8.53 16.05
C VAL A 95 8.12 -8.66 14.92
N SER A 96 8.53 -8.25 13.70
CA SER A 96 7.70 -8.44 12.51
C SER A 96 7.58 -9.93 12.17
N TRP A 97 6.50 -10.32 11.48
CA TRP A 97 6.32 -11.69 11.02
C TRP A 97 7.47 -12.14 10.08
N ILE A 98 8.02 -11.20 9.29
CA ILE A 98 9.20 -11.47 8.44
C ILE A 98 10.42 -11.77 9.31
N GLY A 99 10.66 -10.96 10.35
CA GLY A 99 11.77 -11.19 11.29
C GLY A 99 11.62 -12.48 12.09
N ASP A 100 10.39 -12.90 12.35
CA ASP A 100 10.08 -14.14 13.05
C ASP A 100 10.43 -15.39 12.22
N ILE A 101 10.39 -15.30 10.89
CA ILE A 101 10.85 -16.38 10.00
C ILE A 101 12.30 -16.75 10.29
N LEU A 102 13.16 -15.75 10.47
CA LEU A 102 14.58 -15.97 10.79
C LEU A 102 14.80 -16.69 12.13
N THR A 103 13.79 -16.70 12.99
CA THR A 103 13.85 -17.34 14.31
C THR A 103 13.17 -18.70 14.32
N ARG A 104 11.91 -18.75 13.89
CA ARG A 104 11.09 -19.98 13.94
C ARG A 104 11.41 -20.97 12.83
N PHE A 105 11.82 -20.47 11.67
CA PHE A 105 12.10 -21.28 10.48
C PHE A 105 13.57 -21.23 10.08
N LYS A 106 14.46 -20.94 11.03
CA LYS A 106 15.92 -20.81 10.80
C LYS A 106 16.57 -22.01 10.13
N GLU A 107 16.04 -23.22 10.33
CA GLU A 107 16.52 -24.46 9.74
C GLU A 107 16.20 -24.61 8.24
N TYR A 108 15.24 -23.80 7.74
CA TYR A 108 14.84 -23.76 6.34
C TYR A 108 15.48 -22.60 5.57
N VAL A 109 15.98 -21.58 6.30
CA VAL A 109 16.54 -20.36 5.71
C VAL A 109 18.05 -20.52 5.49
N PRO A 110 18.61 -20.10 4.33
CA PRO A 110 17.89 -19.50 3.20
C PRO A 110 17.22 -20.53 2.31
N PHE A 111 16.02 -20.22 1.83
CA PHE A 111 15.36 -20.98 0.77
C PHE A 111 16.12 -20.81 -0.55
N ASP A 112 16.23 -21.86 -1.36
CA ASP A 112 16.90 -21.77 -2.66
C ASP A 112 16.04 -21.04 -3.68
N ASP A 113 14.78 -21.47 -3.87
CA ASP A 113 13.82 -20.90 -4.82
C ASP A 113 12.55 -20.46 -4.08
N VAL A 114 12.19 -19.22 -4.23
CA VAL A 114 11.01 -18.59 -3.57
C VAL A 114 10.06 -18.03 -4.61
N LEU A 115 8.76 -18.28 -4.44
CA LEU A 115 7.72 -17.64 -5.23
C LEU A 115 7.02 -16.54 -4.42
N ILE A 116 6.89 -15.37 -5.01
CA ILE A 116 6.08 -14.27 -4.49
C ILE A 116 4.84 -14.08 -5.36
N VAL A 117 3.70 -14.15 -4.72
CA VAL A 117 2.38 -14.04 -5.37
C VAL A 117 1.89 -12.60 -5.26
N GLY A 118 1.52 -11.97 -6.39
CA GLY A 118 1.00 -10.61 -6.40
C GLY A 118 2.01 -9.61 -5.82
N CYS A 119 3.21 -9.58 -6.41
CA CYS A 119 4.37 -8.86 -5.85
C CYS A 119 4.22 -7.34 -5.83
N GLY A 120 3.22 -6.77 -6.52
CA GLY A 120 3.11 -5.33 -6.69
C GLY A 120 4.41 -4.73 -7.24
N ASN A 121 4.92 -3.69 -6.59
CA ASN A 121 6.20 -3.06 -6.97
C ASN A 121 7.45 -3.77 -6.42
N GLY A 122 7.30 -4.95 -5.86
CA GLY A 122 8.42 -5.78 -5.45
C GLY A 122 9.08 -5.44 -4.12
N TRP A 123 8.40 -4.76 -3.21
CA TRP A 123 8.98 -4.36 -1.93
C TRP A 123 9.27 -5.56 -1.01
N LEU A 124 8.38 -6.57 -1.00
CA LEU A 124 8.47 -7.72 -0.11
C LEU A 124 9.70 -8.59 -0.42
N GLU A 125 9.83 -9.05 -1.67
CA GLU A 125 10.93 -9.92 -2.07
C GLU A 125 12.29 -9.22 -2.00
N ARG A 126 12.34 -7.91 -2.25
CA ARG A 126 13.57 -7.15 -2.00
C ARG A 126 13.96 -7.18 -0.53
N GLN A 127 13.00 -7.01 0.38
CA GLN A 127 13.25 -7.11 1.81
C GLN A 127 13.64 -8.52 2.23
N LEU A 128 12.94 -9.55 1.73
CA LEU A 128 13.27 -10.95 2.02
C LEU A 128 14.66 -11.32 1.52
N TYR A 129 15.04 -10.85 0.33
CA TYR A 129 16.37 -11.04 -0.22
C TYR A 129 17.44 -10.36 0.63
N ASP A 130 17.24 -9.12 1.00
CA ASP A 130 18.21 -8.34 1.80
C ASP A 130 18.38 -8.91 3.22
N LEU A 131 17.36 -9.57 3.76
CA LEU A 131 17.41 -10.29 5.03
C LEU A 131 18.02 -11.70 4.89
N GLY A 132 18.36 -12.16 3.66
CA GLY A 132 18.92 -13.48 3.41
C GLY A 132 17.91 -14.62 3.62
N ILE A 133 16.61 -14.37 3.49
CA ILE A 133 15.57 -15.39 3.64
C ILE A 133 15.51 -16.32 2.43
N GLY A 134 15.79 -15.79 1.24
CA GLY A 134 15.86 -16.59 0.01
C GLY A 134 17.04 -16.20 -0.86
N LYS A 135 17.48 -17.11 -1.74
CA LYS A 135 18.60 -16.91 -2.68
C LYS A 135 18.12 -16.43 -4.04
N HIS A 136 17.02 -16.98 -4.53
CA HIS A 136 16.40 -16.64 -5.81
C HIS A 136 14.91 -16.48 -5.64
N PHE A 137 14.34 -15.46 -6.28
CA PHE A 137 12.92 -15.15 -6.20
C PHE A 137 12.31 -15.07 -7.59
N ASP A 138 11.23 -15.81 -7.81
CA ASP A 138 10.28 -15.59 -8.88
C ASP A 138 9.10 -14.79 -8.31
N ALA A 139 8.74 -13.69 -8.95
CA ALA A 139 7.70 -12.80 -8.46
C ALA A 139 6.79 -12.35 -9.60
N PHE A 140 5.49 -12.47 -9.42
CA PHE A 140 4.55 -12.08 -10.45
C PHE A 140 3.43 -11.18 -9.92
N ASP A 141 2.90 -10.38 -10.84
CA ASP A 141 1.71 -9.56 -10.64
C ASP A 141 0.94 -9.46 -11.96
N MET A 142 -0.36 -9.18 -11.89
CA MET A 142 -1.17 -8.95 -13.09
C MET A 142 -1.02 -7.54 -13.65
N SER A 143 -0.42 -6.60 -12.92
CA SER A 143 -0.20 -5.23 -13.32
C SER A 143 1.14 -5.04 -14.00
N GLU A 144 1.12 -4.77 -15.31
CA GLU A 144 2.33 -4.47 -16.07
C GLU A 144 3.07 -3.23 -15.51
N LYS A 145 2.32 -2.25 -15.01
CA LYS A 145 2.88 -1.05 -14.36
C LYS A 145 3.75 -1.44 -13.16
N TYR A 146 3.22 -2.26 -12.27
CA TYR A 146 3.95 -2.68 -11.07
C TYR A 146 5.13 -3.58 -11.40
N ILE A 147 4.99 -4.49 -12.35
CA ILE A 147 6.11 -5.33 -12.82
C ILE A 147 7.26 -4.49 -13.38
N ASN A 148 6.95 -3.44 -14.16
CA ASN A 148 7.99 -2.55 -14.69
C ASN A 148 8.69 -1.77 -13.56
N GLU A 149 7.94 -1.22 -12.62
CA GLU A 149 8.47 -0.55 -11.42
C GLU A 149 9.35 -1.51 -10.60
N ALA A 150 8.88 -2.73 -10.34
CA ALA A 150 9.63 -3.75 -9.61
C ALA A 150 10.97 -4.09 -10.29
N LYS A 151 10.96 -4.22 -11.64
CA LYS A 151 12.18 -4.45 -12.42
C LYS A 151 13.19 -3.32 -12.31
N GLU A 152 12.74 -2.07 -12.29
CA GLU A 152 13.61 -0.91 -12.11
C GLU A 152 14.23 -0.88 -10.70
N LEU A 153 13.45 -1.27 -9.69
CA LEU A 153 13.87 -1.22 -8.29
C LEU A 153 14.69 -2.43 -7.82
N LYS A 154 14.73 -3.53 -8.58
CA LYS A 154 15.39 -4.77 -8.14
C LYS A 154 16.90 -4.66 -7.98
N GLN A 155 17.55 -3.74 -8.72
CA GLN A 155 19.03 -3.63 -8.74
C GLN A 155 19.70 -4.97 -9.09
N SER A 156 20.74 -5.36 -8.32
CA SER A 156 21.52 -6.60 -8.51
C SER A 156 20.93 -7.83 -7.82
N ARG A 157 19.74 -7.74 -7.22
CA ARG A 157 19.11 -8.87 -6.50
C ARG A 157 18.69 -9.96 -7.49
N ALA A 158 18.80 -11.21 -7.07
CA ALA A 158 18.39 -12.38 -7.85
C ALA A 158 16.84 -12.54 -7.74
N ILE A 159 16.11 -11.65 -8.40
CA ILE A 159 14.66 -11.62 -8.44
C ILE A 159 14.22 -11.55 -9.90
N ASP A 160 13.37 -12.46 -10.34
CA ASP A 160 12.80 -12.47 -11.68
C ASP A 160 11.33 -12.08 -11.64
N TYR A 161 11.02 -10.93 -12.26
CA TYR A 161 9.67 -10.37 -12.31
C TYR A 161 9.00 -10.67 -13.64
N PHE A 162 7.78 -11.18 -13.59
CA PHE A 162 6.98 -11.48 -14.78
C PHE A 162 5.49 -11.19 -14.58
N LEU A 163 4.79 -10.95 -15.68
CA LEU A 163 3.36 -10.74 -15.71
C LEU A 163 2.64 -12.09 -15.69
N ASP A 164 1.79 -12.34 -14.72
CA ASP A 164 0.89 -13.49 -14.66
C ASP A 164 -0.33 -13.16 -13.80
N ASP A 165 -1.40 -13.95 -13.90
CA ASP A 165 -2.62 -13.83 -13.12
C ASP A 165 -2.71 -14.99 -12.14
N ILE A 166 -2.95 -14.71 -10.86
CA ILE A 166 -3.09 -15.71 -9.80
C ILE A 166 -4.23 -16.72 -10.08
N ASN A 167 -5.27 -16.31 -10.79
CA ASN A 167 -6.35 -17.23 -11.17
C ASN A 167 -5.90 -18.29 -12.18
N SER A 168 -4.93 -17.98 -13.03
CA SER A 168 -4.37 -18.89 -14.05
C SER A 168 -3.03 -19.47 -13.69
N MET A 169 -2.13 -18.65 -13.15
CA MET A 169 -0.73 -18.99 -12.85
C MET A 169 -0.09 -19.83 -13.98
N SER A 170 -0.19 -19.30 -15.20
CA SER A 170 0.14 -20.05 -16.41
C SER A 170 1.63 -20.33 -16.58
N LYS A 171 2.48 -19.56 -15.89
CA LYS A 171 3.94 -19.63 -15.97
C LYS A 171 4.57 -20.31 -14.77
N ILE A 172 3.76 -20.75 -13.80
CA ILE A 172 4.25 -21.38 -12.57
C ILE A 172 4.40 -22.88 -12.78
N GLU A 173 5.60 -23.38 -12.53
CA GLU A 173 5.95 -24.80 -12.61
C GLU A 173 5.60 -25.53 -11.31
N ASP A 174 5.20 -26.79 -11.42
CA ASP A 174 4.95 -27.65 -10.27
C ASP A 174 6.30 -28.08 -9.63
N GLU A 175 6.31 -28.32 -8.32
CA GLU A 175 7.46 -28.81 -7.52
C GLU A 175 8.76 -28.00 -7.67
N LYS A 176 8.66 -26.70 -7.87
CA LYS A 176 9.81 -25.80 -8.12
C LYS A 176 10.28 -25.06 -6.87
N TYR A 177 9.39 -24.66 -5.97
CA TYR A 177 9.72 -23.70 -4.93
C TYR A 177 9.85 -24.33 -3.55
N ASP A 178 10.83 -23.86 -2.79
CA ASP A 178 11.02 -24.21 -1.38
C ASP A 178 10.08 -23.42 -0.49
N ALA A 179 9.75 -22.20 -0.91
CA ALA A 179 8.79 -21.35 -0.21
C ALA A 179 7.90 -20.54 -1.16
N VAL A 180 6.67 -20.33 -0.75
CA VAL A 180 5.71 -19.43 -1.40
C VAL A 180 5.29 -18.37 -0.40
N PHE A 181 5.36 -17.11 -0.79
CA PHE A 181 4.86 -15.97 0.00
C PHE A 181 3.65 -15.35 -0.68
N ASN A 182 2.56 -15.29 0.05
CA ASN A 182 1.38 -14.53 -0.28
C ASN A 182 1.16 -13.44 0.76
N PHE A 183 1.12 -12.20 0.32
CA PHE A 183 0.92 -11.05 1.17
C PHE A 183 -0.24 -10.20 0.65
N ALA A 184 -1.39 -10.33 1.30
CA ALA A 184 -2.59 -9.54 1.00
C ALA A 184 -3.03 -9.62 -0.48
N VAL A 185 -3.07 -10.83 -1.08
CA VAL A 185 -3.43 -11.04 -2.49
C VAL A 185 -4.60 -12.00 -2.65
N LEU A 186 -4.68 -13.07 -1.85
CA LEU A 186 -5.72 -14.09 -2.00
C LEU A 186 -7.13 -13.53 -1.85
N HIS A 187 -7.31 -12.44 -1.11
CA HIS A 187 -8.60 -11.78 -0.98
C HIS A 187 -9.10 -11.12 -2.27
N HIS A 188 -8.24 -10.95 -3.29
CA HIS A 188 -8.61 -10.51 -4.64
C HIS A 188 -8.96 -11.67 -5.59
N VAL A 189 -8.78 -12.92 -5.14
CA VAL A 189 -8.93 -14.11 -6.00
C VAL A 189 -10.37 -14.62 -5.96
N THR A 190 -10.97 -14.83 -7.13
CA THR A 190 -12.34 -15.35 -7.24
C THR A 190 -12.41 -16.86 -7.00
N GLU A 191 -11.41 -17.60 -7.50
CA GLU A 191 -11.32 -19.07 -7.43
C GLU A 191 -10.23 -19.50 -6.44
N VAL A 192 -10.38 -19.08 -5.16
CA VAL A 192 -9.35 -19.28 -4.10
C VAL A 192 -8.93 -20.73 -3.97
N ASP A 193 -9.88 -21.69 -4.00
CA ASP A 193 -9.58 -23.12 -3.89
C ASP A 193 -8.66 -23.61 -5.03
N ASN A 194 -8.89 -23.14 -6.26
CA ASN A 194 -8.04 -23.48 -7.39
C ASN A 194 -6.65 -22.84 -7.28
N ALA A 195 -6.59 -21.58 -6.84
CA ALA A 195 -5.33 -20.90 -6.61
C ALA A 195 -4.50 -21.60 -5.52
N LEU A 196 -5.09 -21.93 -4.39
CA LEU A 196 -4.41 -22.66 -3.31
C LEU A 196 -3.91 -24.04 -3.73
N LYS A 197 -4.71 -24.81 -4.49
CA LYS A 197 -4.28 -26.09 -5.06
C LYS A 197 -3.08 -25.94 -5.98
N LYS A 198 -3.04 -24.90 -6.78
CA LYS A 198 -1.93 -24.63 -7.69
C LYS A 198 -0.67 -24.19 -6.92
N LEU A 199 -0.81 -23.31 -5.94
CA LEU A 199 0.27 -22.91 -5.04
C LEU A 199 0.83 -24.10 -4.25
N ALA A 200 -0.05 -25.02 -3.80
CA ALA A 200 0.41 -26.25 -3.15
C ALA A 200 1.21 -27.15 -4.08
N ARG A 201 0.83 -27.25 -5.37
CA ARG A 201 1.56 -28.07 -6.35
C ARG A 201 2.90 -27.47 -6.75
N CYS A 202 3.04 -26.15 -6.76
CA CYS A 202 4.31 -25.52 -7.12
C CYS A 202 5.36 -25.63 -6.02
N LEU A 203 4.97 -25.98 -4.80
CA LEU A 203 5.90 -26.26 -3.71
C LEU A 203 6.58 -27.60 -3.90
N LYS A 204 7.88 -27.66 -3.63
CA LYS A 204 8.64 -28.90 -3.44
C LYS A 204 8.09 -29.69 -2.25
N THR A 205 8.41 -30.98 -2.17
CA THR A 205 8.12 -31.78 -0.97
C THR A 205 8.74 -31.11 0.28
N ASN A 206 7.93 -30.90 1.30
CA ASN A 206 8.26 -30.13 2.52
C ASN A 206 8.49 -28.62 2.29
N GLY A 207 8.11 -28.07 1.15
CA GLY A 207 8.09 -26.63 0.94
C GLY A 207 7.07 -25.93 1.85
N LEU A 208 7.30 -24.67 2.13
CA LEU A 208 6.51 -23.89 3.07
C LEU A 208 5.71 -22.79 2.36
N MET A 209 4.48 -22.56 2.82
CA MET A 209 3.67 -21.44 2.37
C MET A 209 3.45 -20.44 3.52
N PHE A 210 3.83 -19.20 3.28
CA PHE A 210 3.63 -18.10 4.21
C PHE A 210 2.51 -17.19 3.71
N ASN A 211 1.47 -17.06 4.51
CA ASN A 211 0.32 -16.23 4.18
C ASN A 211 0.16 -15.09 5.19
N GLU A 212 0.09 -13.86 4.74
CA GLU A 212 -0.49 -12.76 5.47
C GLU A 212 -1.74 -12.29 4.73
N GLU A 213 -2.91 -12.57 5.32
CA GLU A 213 -4.19 -12.29 4.69
C GLU A 213 -5.22 -11.79 5.70
N TYR A 214 -6.18 -11.03 5.20
CA TYR A 214 -7.41 -10.77 5.92
C TYR A 214 -8.31 -12.01 5.85
N VAL A 215 -8.43 -12.70 6.96
CA VAL A 215 -9.29 -13.87 7.10
C VAL A 215 -10.45 -13.53 8.00
N GLY A 216 -11.66 -13.65 7.51
CA GLY A 216 -12.85 -13.25 8.26
C GLY A 216 -14.14 -13.75 7.62
N PRO A 217 -15.28 -13.13 7.94
CA PRO A 217 -16.53 -13.43 7.24
C PRO A 217 -16.39 -13.14 5.74
N ALA A 218 -17.15 -13.88 4.92
CA ALA A 218 -17.14 -13.78 3.45
C ALA A 218 -17.44 -12.38 2.87
N ARG A 219 -17.75 -11.45 3.73
CA ARG A 219 -17.94 -10.01 3.45
C ARG A 219 -17.50 -9.23 4.67
N ASN A 220 -16.99 -8.02 4.51
CA ASN A 220 -16.77 -7.10 5.64
C ASN A 220 -18.12 -6.80 6.30
N GLN A 221 -18.47 -7.58 7.29
CA GLN A 221 -19.70 -7.43 8.05
C GLN A 221 -19.35 -6.75 9.37
N TYR A 222 -19.77 -5.50 9.47
CA TYR A 222 -19.68 -4.78 10.73
C TYR A 222 -20.98 -4.97 11.50
N SER A 223 -20.89 -5.40 12.76
CA SER A 223 -22.06 -5.40 13.63
C SER A 223 -22.55 -3.96 13.91
N ASP A 224 -23.85 -3.81 14.24
CA ASP A 224 -24.40 -2.50 14.60
C ASP A 224 -23.62 -1.83 15.74
N GLN A 225 -23.13 -2.63 16.70
CA GLN A 225 -22.27 -2.14 17.79
C GLN A 225 -20.93 -1.61 17.28
N HIS A 226 -20.33 -2.26 16.31
CA HIS A 226 -19.07 -1.82 15.67
C HIS A 226 -19.29 -0.50 14.92
N LEU A 227 -20.35 -0.44 14.11
CA LEU A 227 -20.72 0.79 13.37
C LEU A 227 -20.99 1.94 14.33
N LYS A 228 -21.71 1.70 15.43
CA LYS A 228 -21.95 2.70 16.45
C LYS A 228 -20.65 3.23 17.06
N HIS A 229 -19.74 2.34 17.42
CA HIS A 229 -18.41 2.69 17.96
C HIS A 229 -17.58 3.51 16.96
N MET A 230 -17.57 3.10 15.70
CA MET A 230 -16.88 3.85 14.64
C MET A 230 -17.45 5.26 14.49
N LEU A 231 -18.77 5.41 14.54
CA LEU A 231 -19.44 6.72 14.48
C LEU A 231 -19.10 7.59 15.69
N GLU A 232 -19.08 7.02 16.89
CA GLU A 232 -18.69 7.72 18.12
C GLU A 232 -17.26 8.24 18.01
N VAL A 233 -16.30 7.38 17.66
CA VAL A 233 -14.89 7.77 17.47
C VAL A 233 -14.77 8.86 16.40
N MET A 234 -15.47 8.71 15.27
CA MET A 234 -15.45 9.71 14.21
C MET A 234 -16.05 11.06 14.64
N SER A 235 -17.07 11.04 15.50
CA SER A 235 -17.66 12.28 16.02
C SER A 235 -16.74 13.04 16.97
N ASP A 236 -15.87 12.33 17.69
CA ASP A 236 -14.93 12.89 18.65
C ASP A 236 -13.66 13.44 17.97
N LEU A 237 -13.39 13.04 16.72
CA LEU A 237 -12.25 13.56 15.98
C LEU A 237 -12.48 15.04 15.57
N PRO A 238 -11.44 15.90 15.64
CA PRO A 238 -11.49 17.22 15.03
C PRO A 238 -11.87 17.13 13.54
N GLU A 239 -12.64 18.10 13.03
CA GLU A 239 -13.19 18.09 11.67
C GLU A 239 -12.13 17.85 10.59
N LYS A 240 -10.93 18.40 10.77
CA LYS A 240 -9.80 18.23 9.85
C LYS A 240 -9.31 16.78 9.70
N PHE A 241 -9.63 15.91 10.65
CA PHE A 241 -9.29 14.48 10.63
C PHE A 241 -10.49 13.60 10.29
N ARG A 242 -11.67 14.18 10.15
CA ARG A 242 -12.84 13.45 9.66
C ARG A 242 -12.69 13.28 8.17
N THR A 243 -12.32 12.11 7.72
CA THR A 243 -12.44 11.77 6.31
C THR A 243 -13.89 12.03 5.89
N LYS A 244 -14.12 12.47 4.66
CA LYS A 244 -15.46 12.58 4.08
C LYS A 244 -16.01 11.17 3.91
N VAL A 245 -16.46 10.57 5.01
CA VAL A 245 -16.88 9.18 5.04
C VAL A 245 -18.25 9.10 4.36
N LYS A 246 -18.23 8.95 3.04
CA LYS A 246 -19.37 8.43 2.30
C LYS A 246 -19.75 7.00 2.75
N PHE A 247 -18.87 6.36 3.52
CA PHE A 247 -19.00 4.97 3.96
C PHE A 247 -19.83 4.74 5.22
N LEU A 248 -20.18 5.77 5.98
CA LEU A 248 -20.87 5.58 7.26
C LEU A 248 -22.41 5.70 7.18
N ARG A 249 -22.97 5.79 5.99
CA ARG A 249 -24.43 5.80 5.81
C ARG A 249 -25.00 5.10 4.57
N PRO A 250 -24.48 3.95 4.13
CA PRO A 250 -25.39 3.08 3.40
C PRO A 250 -26.20 2.31 4.43
N PRO A 251 -27.49 2.00 4.16
CA PRO A 251 -28.17 0.89 4.82
C PRO A 251 -27.27 -0.33 4.82
N LEU A 252 -27.31 -1.16 5.84
CA LEU A 252 -26.51 -2.40 5.96
C LEU A 252 -26.50 -3.27 4.69
N GLU A 253 -27.60 -3.22 3.93
CA GLU A 253 -27.78 -3.85 2.62
C GLU A 253 -26.88 -3.27 1.50
N ASN A 254 -26.33 -2.07 1.67
CA ASN A 254 -25.42 -1.41 0.71
C ASN A 254 -23.97 -1.43 1.15
N PHE A 255 -23.61 -2.10 2.25
CA PHE A 255 -22.25 -2.54 2.49
C PHE A 255 -21.90 -3.67 1.51
N ARG A 256 -21.81 -3.31 0.24
CA ARG A 256 -21.06 -4.09 -0.73
C ARG A 256 -19.60 -3.92 -0.40
N VAL A 257 -19.11 -4.83 0.38
CA VAL A 257 -17.72 -5.21 0.21
C VAL A 257 -17.66 -5.88 -1.13
N GLU A 258 -16.74 -5.43 -1.95
CA GLU A 258 -16.31 -6.18 -3.11
C GLU A 258 -16.13 -7.63 -2.64
N PRO A 259 -16.76 -8.62 -3.27
CA PRO A 259 -16.55 -10.03 -2.90
C PRO A 259 -15.07 -10.44 -2.96
N SER A 260 -14.27 -9.63 -3.65
CA SER A 260 -12.82 -9.75 -3.82
C SER A 260 -11.98 -9.24 -2.64
N GLU A 261 -12.55 -8.71 -1.56
CA GLU A 261 -11.77 -8.13 -0.45
C GLU A 261 -11.81 -8.95 0.84
N ALA A 262 -12.44 -10.12 0.85
CA ALA A 262 -12.50 -10.96 2.05
C ALA A 262 -12.55 -12.44 1.70
N ILE A 263 -11.63 -13.21 2.26
CA ILE A 263 -11.61 -14.66 2.15
C ILE A 263 -12.34 -15.24 3.37
N HIS A 264 -13.27 -16.15 3.11
CA HIS A 264 -13.94 -16.87 4.20
C HIS A 264 -12.93 -17.79 4.90
N SER A 265 -12.91 -17.77 6.24
CA SER A 265 -11.99 -18.58 7.04
C SER A 265 -12.04 -20.08 6.71
N ASP A 266 -13.20 -20.59 6.35
CA ASP A 266 -13.40 -22.01 6.03
C ASP A 266 -12.72 -22.44 4.71
N LEU A 267 -12.24 -21.48 3.88
CA LEU A 267 -11.50 -21.77 2.65
C LEU A 267 -9.98 -21.89 2.88
N ILE A 268 -9.47 -21.47 4.03
CA ILE A 268 -8.03 -21.45 4.32
C ILE A 268 -7.63 -22.52 5.34
N LEU A 269 -8.58 -23.01 6.16
CA LEU A 269 -8.38 -24.07 7.15
C LEU A 269 -8.62 -25.44 6.54
#